data_f1a13c9cf196086b7da8c73d47731e9d
#
_entry.id   f1a13c9cf196086b7da8c73d47731e9d
#
_cell.length_a   1.000
_cell.length_b   1.000
_cell.length_c   1.000
_cell.angle_alpha   90.00
_cell.angle_beta   90.00
_cell.angle_gamma   90.00
#
_symmetry.space_group_name_H-M   'P 1'
#
loop_
_entity.id
_entity.type
_entity.pdbx_description
1 polymer ?
#
loop_
_entity_poly.entity_id
_entity_poly.type
_entity_poly.pdbx_seq_one_letter_code
_entity_poly.pdbx_strand_id
1 'polypeptide(L)'
;VQVVSISSLKGGVGKTSVTTGLASAALAAGIPTLVVDLDPHADASTALGARPGDQQDIGRMLKAPRRARLAENVVPSGWVERASGSGGAPAGLAEAILDVAVGSAYTGIYDRPDLGRRDLRRLSTVLAGAEQYELVLVDCPPSLNGLTRMAWSASDKVVLVAEPGLFSVAGTERTMRAIQLFRQEFAPNLSPAGIVANRVRTGSAEHTFRLAEMESMFGELLLSPHIPEQANWQQIQGAAHSIHHWPGESAKSAAALFDALLANLLNPDGRPAAAQVRDRIHR
;
A
#
# COMPACT_ATOMS: atom_id res chain seq x y z
N VAL A 1 5.51 13.11 6.32
CA VAL A 1 4.60 12.18 5.63
C VAL A 1 5.32 11.54 4.47
N GLN A 2 5.36 10.22 4.39
CA GLN A 2 5.84 9.48 3.23
C GLN A 2 4.66 8.85 2.50
N VAL A 3 4.50 9.13 1.22
CA VAL A 3 3.41 8.58 0.40
C VAL A 3 3.95 7.47 -0.51
N VAL A 4 3.39 6.27 -0.38
CA VAL A 4 3.81 5.07 -1.13
C VAL A 4 2.62 4.51 -1.90
N SER A 5 2.69 4.49 -3.22
CA SER A 5 1.68 3.83 -4.05
C SER A 5 2.03 2.37 -4.32
N ILE A 6 1.03 1.49 -4.18
CA ILE A 6 1.15 0.06 -4.46
C ILE A 6 0.46 -0.21 -5.79
N SER A 7 1.23 -0.63 -6.78
CA SER A 7 0.79 -0.73 -8.17
C SER A 7 1.09 -2.09 -8.79
N SER A 8 0.34 -2.47 -9.81
CA SER A 8 0.65 -3.59 -10.69
C SER A 8 -0.07 -3.42 -12.02
N LEU A 9 0.44 -4.01 -13.08
CA LEU A 9 -0.24 -4.03 -14.38
C LEU A 9 -1.30 -5.13 -14.45
N LYS A 10 -1.15 -6.20 -13.68
CA LYS A 10 -2.02 -7.38 -13.72
C LYS A 10 -2.95 -7.42 -12.51
N GLY A 11 -4.22 -7.72 -12.74
CA GLY A 11 -5.17 -8.01 -11.67
C GLY A 11 -4.83 -9.34 -10.97
N GLY A 12 -5.21 -9.47 -9.71
CA GLY A 12 -5.09 -10.72 -8.95
C GLY A 12 -3.70 -11.07 -8.41
N VAL A 13 -2.67 -10.23 -8.61
CA VAL A 13 -1.32 -10.47 -8.08
C VAL A 13 -1.19 -10.16 -6.58
N GLY A 14 -2.25 -9.63 -5.95
CA GLY A 14 -2.29 -9.37 -4.52
C GLY A 14 -1.79 -7.98 -4.10
N LYS A 15 -2.02 -6.92 -4.90
CA LYS A 15 -1.73 -5.54 -4.50
C LYS A 15 -2.36 -5.20 -3.14
N THR A 16 -3.68 -5.36 -3.04
CA THR A 16 -4.44 -5.12 -1.83
C THR A 16 -3.92 -5.95 -0.64
N SER A 17 -3.49 -7.20 -0.90
CA SER A 17 -2.85 -8.02 0.13
C SER A 17 -1.54 -7.42 0.63
N VAL A 18 -0.72 -6.89 -0.28
CA VAL A 18 0.52 -6.20 0.09
C VAL A 18 0.23 -4.88 0.80
N THR A 19 -0.73 -4.09 0.31
CA THR A 19 -1.18 -2.85 0.96
C THR A 19 -1.62 -3.10 2.39
N THR A 20 -2.51 -4.08 2.60
CA THR A 20 -3.04 -4.41 3.93
C THR A 20 -1.99 -5.06 4.83
N GLY A 21 -1.08 -5.86 4.27
CA GLY A 21 0.05 -6.42 5.01
C GLY A 21 1.01 -5.34 5.54
N LEU A 22 1.36 -4.36 4.70
CA LEU A 22 2.17 -3.20 5.09
C LEU A 22 1.43 -2.30 6.10
N ALA A 23 0.13 -2.09 5.93
CA ALA A 23 -0.70 -1.36 6.90
C ALA A 23 -0.74 -2.07 8.26
N SER A 24 -0.80 -3.41 8.26
CA SER A 24 -0.74 -4.21 9.48
C SER A 24 0.62 -4.11 10.18
N ALA A 25 1.71 -4.11 9.43
CA ALA A 25 3.06 -3.91 9.97
C ALA A 25 3.24 -2.49 10.55
N ALA A 26 2.74 -1.48 9.83
CA ALA A 26 2.78 -0.09 10.30
C ALA A 26 1.97 0.10 11.59
N LEU A 27 0.77 -0.49 11.67
CA LEU A 27 -0.07 -0.49 12.87
C LEU A 27 0.67 -1.14 14.05
N ALA A 28 1.28 -2.32 13.84
CA ALA A 28 2.04 -3.03 14.86
C ALA A 28 3.28 -2.25 15.33
N ALA A 29 3.90 -1.47 14.43
CA ALA A 29 5.03 -0.60 14.73
C ALA A 29 4.62 0.76 15.34
N GLY A 30 3.32 1.03 15.52
CA GLY A 30 2.81 2.31 16.04
C GLY A 30 3.02 3.49 15.11
N ILE A 31 3.16 3.27 13.81
CA ILE A 31 3.35 4.31 12.80
C ILE A 31 1.99 4.86 12.37
N PRO A 32 1.66 6.16 12.63
CA PRO A 32 0.43 6.76 12.17
C PRO A 32 0.28 6.63 10.64
N THR A 33 -0.72 5.86 10.22
CA THR A 33 -0.86 5.46 8.81
C THR A 33 -2.25 5.77 8.26
N LEU A 34 -2.27 6.28 7.03
CA LEU A 34 -3.47 6.40 6.21
C LEU A 34 -3.41 5.42 5.05
N VAL A 35 -4.46 4.65 4.84
CA VAL A 35 -4.65 3.88 3.60
C VAL A 35 -5.63 4.61 2.71
N VAL A 36 -5.24 4.87 1.47
CA VAL A 36 -6.09 5.47 0.44
C VAL A 36 -6.46 4.38 -0.56
N ASP A 37 -7.73 4.05 -0.64
CA ASP A 37 -8.24 3.04 -1.55
C ASP A 37 -8.74 3.69 -2.85
N LEU A 38 -7.90 3.64 -3.88
CA LEU A 38 -8.25 4.18 -5.20
C LEU A 38 -8.92 3.16 -6.11
N ASP A 39 -8.89 1.87 -5.77
CA ASP A 39 -9.54 0.85 -6.60
C ASP A 39 -11.06 1.02 -6.54
N PRO A 40 -11.77 1.09 -7.69
CA PRO A 40 -13.22 1.17 -7.73
C PRO A 40 -13.95 0.00 -7.04
N HIS A 41 -13.28 -1.15 -6.84
CA HIS A 41 -13.84 -2.30 -6.13
C HIS A 41 -13.82 -2.13 -4.60
N ALA A 42 -13.01 -1.21 -4.08
CA ALA A 42 -12.89 -0.90 -2.65
C ALA A 42 -12.52 -2.11 -1.78
N ASP A 43 -11.66 -2.99 -2.32
CA ASP A 43 -11.24 -4.22 -1.64
C ASP A 43 -10.35 -3.90 -0.42
N ALA A 44 -9.51 -2.88 -0.49
CA ALA A 44 -8.68 -2.45 0.64
C ALA A 44 -9.54 -1.91 1.79
N SER A 45 -10.54 -1.10 1.49
CA SER A 45 -11.51 -0.59 2.46
C SER A 45 -12.23 -1.74 3.18
N THR A 46 -12.68 -2.75 2.42
CA THR A 46 -13.34 -3.93 2.95
C THR A 46 -12.42 -4.74 3.86
N ALA A 47 -11.18 -5.01 3.42
CA ALA A 47 -10.21 -5.78 4.19
C ALA A 47 -9.77 -5.06 5.49
N LEU A 48 -9.76 -3.72 5.49
CA LEU A 48 -9.49 -2.90 6.67
C LEU A 48 -10.70 -2.72 7.59
N GLY A 49 -11.86 -3.30 7.23
CA GLY A 49 -13.10 -3.14 7.98
C GLY A 49 -13.64 -1.71 8.00
N ALA A 50 -13.19 -0.87 7.08
CA ALA A 50 -13.64 0.50 6.95
C ALA A 50 -14.90 0.57 6.11
N ARG A 51 -15.96 1.21 6.65
CA ARG A 51 -17.23 1.39 5.95
C ARG A 51 -17.52 2.88 5.85
N PRO A 52 -17.89 3.38 4.67
CA PRO A 52 -18.32 4.76 4.55
C PRO A 52 -19.59 4.93 5.37
N GLY A 53 -19.58 5.94 6.25
CA GLY A 53 -20.77 6.46 6.91
C GLY A 53 -21.29 7.69 6.15
N ASP A 54 -21.46 8.80 6.85
CA ASP A 54 -21.81 10.09 6.23
C ASP A 54 -20.62 10.79 5.56
N GLN A 55 -19.39 10.23 5.74
CA GLN A 55 -18.16 10.77 5.17
C GLN A 55 -18.16 10.62 3.64
N GLN A 56 -17.44 11.52 3.00
CA GLN A 56 -17.20 11.43 1.56
C GLN A 56 -16.17 10.32 1.27
N ASP A 57 -16.48 9.44 0.32
CA ASP A 57 -15.49 8.54 -0.23
C ASP A 57 -14.38 9.30 -1.00
N ILE A 58 -13.25 8.64 -1.26
CA ILE A 58 -12.10 9.27 -1.94
C ILE A 58 -12.49 9.80 -3.32
N GLY A 59 -13.38 9.14 -4.06
CA GLY A 59 -13.83 9.59 -5.37
C GLY A 59 -14.56 10.94 -5.30
N ARG A 60 -15.37 11.15 -4.28
CA ARG A 60 -16.04 12.45 -4.03
C ARG A 60 -15.04 13.52 -3.59
N MET A 61 -14.07 13.17 -2.75
CA MET A 61 -12.98 14.09 -2.40
C MET A 61 -12.19 14.51 -3.64
N LEU A 62 -11.89 13.58 -4.55
CA LEU A 62 -11.22 13.88 -5.82
C LEU A 62 -12.03 14.81 -6.74
N LYS A 63 -13.37 14.83 -6.63
CA LYS A 63 -14.21 15.73 -7.42
C LYS A 63 -13.96 17.20 -7.06
N ALA A 64 -13.77 17.50 -5.77
CA ALA A 64 -13.57 18.85 -5.26
C ALA A 64 -12.37 18.93 -4.29
N PRO A 65 -11.12 18.61 -4.76
CA PRO A 65 -9.98 18.34 -3.89
C PRO A 65 -9.60 19.51 -2.99
N ARG A 66 -9.81 20.76 -3.44
CA ARG A 66 -9.52 21.96 -2.64
C ARG A 66 -10.55 22.23 -1.52
N ARG A 67 -11.73 21.59 -1.61
CA ARG A 67 -12.79 21.67 -0.60
C ARG A 67 -12.87 20.43 0.27
N ALA A 68 -12.22 19.37 -0.17
CA ALA A 68 -12.14 18.13 0.59
C ALA A 68 -11.34 18.36 1.87
N ARG A 69 -11.94 18.00 3.00
CA ARG A 69 -11.28 18.02 4.31
C ARG A 69 -10.95 16.57 4.66
N LEU A 70 -9.72 16.18 4.41
CA LEU A 70 -9.30 14.78 4.57
C LEU A 70 -9.62 14.28 5.98
N ALA A 71 -9.21 15.00 7.01
CA ALA A 71 -9.43 14.61 8.40
C ALA A 71 -10.91 14.39 8.79
N GLU A 72 -11.85 15.06 8.11
CA GLU A 72 -13.28 14.90 8.35
C GLU A 72 -13.89 13.73 7.57
N ASN A 73 -13.18 13.20 6.58
CA ASN A 73 -13.68 12.20 5.62
C ASN A 73 -12.95 10.85 5.65
N VAL A 74 -11.91 10.71 6.45
CA VAL A 74 -11.31 9.41 6.75
C VAL A 74 -12.09 8.69 7.83
N VAL A 75 -12.04 7.38 7.84
CA VAL A 75 -12.65 6.55 8.89
C VAL A 75 -11.57 5.67 9.53
N PRO A 76 -11.62 5.46 10.84
CA PRO A 76 -10.73 4.52 11.51
C PRO A 76 -10.88 3.12 10.92
N SER A 77 -9.77 2.40 10.82
CA SER A 77 -9.84 0.98 10.46
C SER A 77 -10.56 0.17 11.55
N GLY A 78 -11.43 -0.74 11.14
CA GLY A 78 -12.07 -1.68 12.06
C GLY A 78 -11.09 -2.58 12.82
N TRP A 79 -9.82 -2.61 12.43
CA TRP A 79 -8.77 -3.30 13.16
C TRP A 79 -8.44 -2.61 14.50
N VAL A 80 -8.44 -1.28 14.52
CA VAL A 80 -8.18 -0.46 15.72
C VAL A 80 -9.34 -0.58 16.70
N GLU A 81 -10.58 -0.53 16.23
CA GLU A 81 -11.78 -0.66 17.09
C GLU A 81 -11.83 -2.01 17.80
N ARG A 82 -11.51 -3.12 17.08
CA ARG A 82 -11.50 -4.47 17.66
C ARG A 82 -10.39 -4.65 18.69
N ALA A 83 -9.23 -4.05 18.46
CA ALA A 83 -8.13 -4.09 19.43
C ALA A 83 -8.51 -3.37 20.72
N SER A 84 -9.26 -2.27 20.66
CA SER A 84 -9.71 -1.51 21.82
C SER A 84 -10.87 -2.18 22.60
N GLY A 85 -11.71 -2.97 21.91
CA GLY A 85 -12.90 -3.61 22.49
C GLY A 85 -12.65 -4.99 23.14
N SER A 86 -11.60 -5.69 22.77
CA SER A 86 -11.19 -6.94 23.41
C SER A 86 -10.34 -6.63 24.63
N GLY A 87 -10.87 -6.80 25.85
CA GLY A 87 -10.22 -6.45 27.14
C GLY A 87 -8.83 -7.03 27.42
N GLY A 88 -7.98 -7.09 26.43
CA GLY A 88 -6.61 -7.58 26.41
C GLY A 88 -5.77 -6.94 25.29
N ALA A 89 -6.15 -5.76 24.79
CA ALA A 89 -5.30 -5.06 23.83
C ALA A 89 -3.91 -4.81 24.44
N PRO A 90 -2.81 -5.12 23.71
CA PRO A 90 -1.47 -4.78 24.16
C PRO A 90 -1.40 -3.27 24.42
N ALA A 91 -0.78 -2.90 25.55
CA ALA A 91 -0.54 -1.50 25.89
C ALA A 91 0.21 -0.84 24.71
N GLY A 92 -0.39 0.19 24.09
CA GLY A 92 0.18 0.90 22.93
C GLY A 92 -0.69 0.88 21.68
N LEU A 93 -1.62 -0.08 21.50
CA LEU A 93 -2.55 -0.09 20.38
C LEU A 93 -3.71 0.91 20.51
N ALA A 94 -4.01 1.34 21.74
CA ALA A 94 -5.05 2.33 21.99
C ALA A 94 -4.71 3.74 21.42
N GLU A 95 -3.44 4.01 21.11
CA GLU A 95 -2.97 5.27 20.53
C GLU A 95 -2.55 5.12 19.05
N ALA A 96 -2.61 3.90 18.52
CA ALA A 96 -2.19 3.65 17.14
C ALA A 96 -3.22 4.18 16.15
N ILE A 97 -2.77 4.96 15.17
CA ILE A 97 -3.62 5.57 14.14
C ILE A 97 -3.50 4.74 12.85
N LEU A 98 -4.60 4.14 12.43
CA LEU A 98 -4.77 3.55 11.12
C LEU A 98 -6.13 3.98 10.56
N ASP A 99 -6.11 4.94 9.67
CA ASP A 99 -7.30 5.47 9.04
C ASP A 99 -7.39 5.09 7.57
N VAL A 100 -8.58 5.16 7.03
CA VAL A 100 -8.87 4.78 5.64
C VAL A 100 -9.64 5.90 4.94
N ALA A 101 -9.10 6.38 3.83
CA ALA A 101 -9.85 7.14 2.83
C ALA A 101 -10.57 6.11 1.94
N VAL A 102 -11.84 5.89 2.22
CA VAL A 102 -12.62 4.76 1.72
C VAL A 102 -12.82 4.86 0.20
N GLY A 103 -12.56 3.75 -0.51
CA GLY A 103 -12.82 3.59 -1.93
C GLY A 103 -14.28 3.47 -2.27
N SER A 104 -14.62 3.75 -3.51
CA SER A 104 -15.96 3.52 -4.05
C SER A 104 -15.94 3.39 -5.57
N ALA A 105 -16.99 2.82 -6.14
CA ALA A 105 -17.16 2.76 -7.60
C ALA A 105 -17.09 4.14 -8.27
N TYR A 106 -17.34 5.23 -7.53
CA TYR A 106 -17.25 6.59 -8.05
C TYR A 106 -15.82 6.98 -8.48
N THR A 107 -14.78 6.39 -7.89
CA THR A 107 -13.39 6.62 -8.31
C THR A 107 -13.18 6.25 -9.78
N GLY A 108 -13.90 5.25 -10.30
CA GLY A 108 -13.78 4.76 -11.67
C GLY A 108 -13.96 5.82 -12.76
N ILE A 109 -14.66 6.92 -12.48
CA ILE A 109 -14.79 8.03 -13.44
C ILE A 109 -13.45 8.70 -13.77
N TYR A 110 -12.45 8.54 -12.90
CA TYR A 110 -11.10 9.07 -13.08
C TYR A 110 -10.12 8.05 -13.68
N ASP A 111 -10.53 6.79 -13.89
CA ASP A 111 -9.64 5.77 -14.49
C ASP A 111 -9.61 5.87 -16.03
N ARG A 112 -9.33 7.06 -16.53
CA ARG A 112 -9.25 7.39 -17.95
C ARG A 112 -7.80 7.65 -18.35
N PRO A 113 -7.39 7.29 -19.58
CA PRO A 113 -6.01 7.47 -20.05
C PRO A 113 -5.64 8.94 -20.33
N ASP A 114 -6.64 9.80 -20.51
CA ASP A 114 -6.54 11.17 -21.02
C ASP A 114 -6.54 12.26 -19.92
N LEU A 115 -6.23 11.91 -18.68
CA LEU A 115 -6.17 12.90 -17.60
C LEU A 115 -5.03 13.90 -17.81
N GLY A 116 -5.41 15.18 -17.79
CA GLY A 116 -4.44 16.28 -17.86
C GLY A 116 -3.69 16.49 -16.54
N ARG A 117 -2.60 17.29 -16.58
CA ARG A 117 -1.76 17.61 -15.41
C ARG A 117 -2.55 18.11 -14.20
N ARG A 118 -3.64 18.86 -14.41
CA ARG A 118 -4.49 19.36 -13.33
C ARG A 118 -5.23 18.22 -12.63
N ASP A 119 -5.74 17.27 -13.40
CA ASP A 119 -6.47 16.14 -12.85
C ASP A 119 -5.54 15.18 -12.12
N LEU A 120 -4.33 14.95 -12.64
CA LEU A 120 -3.32 14.13 -11.99
C LEU A 120 -2.91 14.67 -10.60
N ARG A 121 -3.05 15.98 -10.34
CA ARG A 121 -2.74 16.59 -9.05
C ARG A 121 -3.89 16.55 -8.04
N ARG A 122 -5.04 15.96 -8.36
CA ARG A 122 -6.20 15.94 -7.46
C ARG A 122 -5.89 15.24 -6.16
N LEU A 123 -5.26 14.05 -6.21
CA LEU A 123 -4.93 13.29 -5.02
C LEU A 123 -3.89 14.03 -4.15
N SER A 124 -2.83 14.56 -4.73
CA SER A 124 -1.86 15.35 -3.95
C SER A 124 -2.48 16.57 -3.27
N THR A 125 -3.51 17.17 -3.88
CA THR A 125 -4.26 18.26 -3.26
C THR A 125 -5.09 17.77 -2.07
N VAL A 126 -5.69 16.59 -2.14
CA VAL A 126 -6.42 15.98 -1.01
C VAL A 126 -5.45 15.61 0.10
N LEU A 127 -4.32 14.99 -0.25
CA LEU A 127 -3.30 14.54 0.72
C LEU A 127 -2.50 15.68 1.37
N ALA A 128 -2.65 16.91 0.91
CA ALA A 128 -2.09 18.07 1.63
C ALA A 128 -2.63 18.20 3.06
N GLY A 129 -3.77 17.57 3.39
CA GLY A 129 -4.33 17.48 4.75
C GLY A 129 -3.94 16.22 5.52
N ALA A 130 -2.90 15.48 5.08
CA ALA A 130 -2.47 14.21 5.70
C ALA A 130 -1.33 14.39 6.73
N GLU A 131 -1.14 15.59 7.26
CA GLU A 131 0.01 15.96 8.12
C GLU A 131 0.10 15.15 9.42
N GLN A 132 -1.02 14.61 9.89
CA GLN A 132 -1.09 13.77 11.09
C GLN A 132 -0.53 12.35 10.89
N TYR A 133 -0.31 11.92 9.65
CA TYR A 133 0.21 10.59 9.33
C TYR A 133 1.71 10.65 9.04
N GLU A 134 2.43 9.61 9.41
CA GLU A 134 3.83 9.41 8.99
C GLU A 134 3.91 8.66 7.67
N LEU A 135 2.95 7.76 7.42
CA LEU A 135 2.87 6.92 6.23
C LEU A 135 1.50 7.03 5.55
N VAL A 136 1.50 7.16 4.23
CA VAL A 136 0.30 7.03 3.41
C VAL A 136 0.52 5.90 2.41
N LEU A 137 -0.31 4.87 2.47
CA LEU A 137 -0.32 3.76 1.51
C LEU A 137 -1.47 3.95 0.53
N VAL A 138 -1.18 3.98 -0.77
CA VAL A 138 -2.20 4.16 -1.80
C VAL A 138 -2.39 2.86 -2.56
N ASP A 139 -3.53 2.19 -2.37
CA ASP A 139 -3.91 0.99 -3.13
C ASP A 139 -4.46 1.39 -4.50
N CYS A 140 -3.74 1.03 -5.57
CA CYS A 140 -4.07 1.43 -6.93
C CYS A 140 -4.94 0.37 -7.64
N PRO A 141 -5.76 0.73 -8.62
CA PRO A 141 -6.41 -0.25 -9.49
C PRO A 141 -5.40 -1.02 -10.35
N PRO A 142 -5.78 -2.18 -10.91
CA PRO A 142 -4.90 -2.99 -11.76
C PRO A 142 -4.78 -2.43 -13.19
N SER A 143 -4.47 -1.16 -13.32
CA SER A 143 -4.34 -0.45 -14.60
C SER A 143 -3.19 0.56 -14.51
N LEU A 144 -2.73 1.07 -15.66
CA LEU A 144 -1.82 2.21 -15.76
C LEU A 144 -2.56 3.48 -16.22
N ASN A 145 -3.85 3.54 -15.99
CA ASN A 145 -4.70 4.65 -16.39
C ASN A 145 -4.67 5.81 -15.38
N GLY A 146 -5.70 6.64 -15.42
CA GLY A 146 -5.77 7.90 -14.71
C GLY A 146 -5.58 7.80 -13.20
N LEU A 147 -6.22 6.83 -12.54
CA LEU A 147 -6.11 6.66 -11.09
C LEU A 147 -4.70 6.28 -10.65
N THR A 148 -4.07 5.32 -11.32
CA THR A 148 -2.69 4.93 -11.01
C THR A 148 -1.71 6.07 -11.26
N ARG A 149 -1.87 6.81 -12.38
CA ARG A 149 -1.05 8.00 -12.66
C ARG A 149 -1.27 9.12 -11.65
N MET A 150 -2.49 9.27 -11.16
CA MET A 150 -2.83 10.23 -10.09
C MET A 150 -2.16 9.82 -8.77
N ALA A 151 -2.15 8.53 -8.42
CA ALA A 151 -1.41 7.99 -7.29
C ALA A 151 0.09 8.29 -7.42
N TRP A 152 0.69 7.99 -8.58
CA TRP A 152 2.11 8.27 -8.85
C TRP A 152 2.45 9.76 -8.74
N SER A 153 1.54 10.65 -9.17
CA SER A 153 1.74 12.11 -9.04
C SER A 153 1.72 12.60 -7.59
N ALA A 154 1.09 11.84 -6.70
CA ALA A 154 0.94 12.18 -5.29
C ALA A 154 1.95 11.45 -4.39
N SER A 155 2.74 10.52 -4.93
CA SER A 155 3.61 9.64 -4.16
C SER A 155 5.08 10.03 -4.22
N ASP A 156 5.78 9.78 -3.13
CA ASP A 156 7.24 9.83 -3.06
C ASP A 156 7.86 8.54 -3.61
N LYS A 157 7.17 7.41 -3.34
CA LYS A 157 7.63 6.07 -3.73
C LYS A 157 6.53 5.27 -4.41
N VAL A 158 6.94 4.41 -5.35
CA VAL A 158 6.06 3.40 -5.93
C VAL A 158 6.65 2.01 -5.73
N VAL A 159 5.82 1.11 -5.23
CA VAL A 159 6.08 -0.32 -5.10
C VAL A 159 5.28 -1.06 -6.14
N LEU A 160 5.93 -1.92 -6.90
CA LEU A 160 5.26 -2.84 -7.82
C LEU A 160 5.04 -4.19 -7.15
N VAL A 161 3.86 -4.77 -7.36
CA VAL A 161 3.55 -6.13 -6.91
C VAL A 161 3.48 -7.03 -8.13
N ALA A 162 4.24 -8.13 -8.11
CA ALA A 162 4.28 -9.11 -9.17
C ALA A 162 4.21 -10.53 -8.60
N GLU A 163 3.51 -11.42 -9.30
CA GLU A 163 3.56 -12.86 -9.05
C GLU A 163 4.63 -13.44 -9.98
N PRO A 164 5.52 -14.34 -9.51
CA PRO A 164 6.52 -14.96 -10.39
C PRO A 164 5.89 -15.81 -11.50
N GLY A 165 5.91 -15.29 -12.72
CA GLY A 165 5.34 -15.95 -13.88
C GLY A 165 5.74 -15.21 -15.17
N LEU A 166 5.77 -15.92 -16.29
CA LEU A 166 6.27 -15.43 -17.60
C LEU A 166 5.69 -14.05 -17.96
N PHE A 167 4.37 -13.90 -17.91
CA PHE A 167 3.72 -12.65 -18.30
C PHE A 167 3.90 -11.54 -17.25
N SER A 168 4.13 -11.92 -15.99
CA SER A 168 4.38 -10.96 -14.91
C SER A 168 5.74 -10.31 -15.02
N VAL A 169 6.79 -11.07 -15.35
CA VAL A 169 8.16 -10.53 -15.53
C VAL A 169 8.16 -9.47 -16.64
N ALA A 170 7.65 -9.82 -17.83
CA ALA A 170 7.54 -8.88 -18.94
C ALA A 170 6.60 -7.68 -18.64
N GLY A 171 5.53 -7.91 -17.89
CA GLY A 171 4.62 -6.86 -17.44
C GLY A 171 5.27 -5.89 -16.45
N THR A 172 6.09 -6.42 -15.53
CA THR A 172 6.85 -5.63 -14.56
C THR A 172 7.87 -4.74 -15.26
N GLU A 173 8.60 -5.27 -16.23
CA GLU A 173 9.54 -4.47 -17.04
C GLU A 173 8.84 -3.32 -17.75
N ARG A 174 7.71 -3.60 -18.42
CA ARG A 174 6.91 -2.54 -19.08
C ARG A 174 6.41 -1.49 -18.10
N THR A 175 5.99 -1.91 -16.91
CA THR A 175 5.53 -0.99 -15.87
C THR A 175 6.66 -0.12 -15.35
N MET A 176 7.85 -0.71 -15.13
CA MET A 176 9.03 0.07 -14.74
C MET A 176 9.40 1.12 -15.77
N ARG A 177 9.35 0.80 -17.07
CA ARG A 177 9.55 1.79 -18.15
C ARG A 177 8.49 2.87 -18.13
N ALA A 178 7.21 2.51 -17.92
CA ALA A 178 6.13 3.47 -17.83
C ALA A 178 6.33 4.45 -16.64
N ILE A 179 6.77 3.95 -15.48
CA ILE A 179 7.12 4.78 -14.33
C ILE A 179 8.26 5.73 -14.66
N GLN A 180 9.32 5.25 -15.32
CA GLN A 180 10.47 6.10 -15.69
C GLN A 180 10.07 7.24 -16.62
N LEU A 181 9.24 6.96 -17.65
CA LEU A 181 8.71 7.97 -18.56
C LEU A 181 7.79 8.95 -17.85
N PHE A 182 6.91 8.44 -17.00
CA PHE A 182 5.99 9.27 -16.22
C PHE A 182 6.72 10.22 -15.27
N ARG A 183 7.78 9.74 -14.60
CA ARG A 183 8.62 10.57 -13.73
C ARG A 183 9.22 11.75 -14.47
N GLN A 184 9.79 11.51 -15.64
CA GLN A 184 10.44 12.57 -16.43
C GLN A 184 9.48 13.71 -16.78
N GLU A 185 8.22 13.38 -17.02
CA GLU A 185 7.24 14.36 -17.50
C GLU A 185 6.35 14.93 -16.39
N PHE A 186 5.91 14.11 -15.43
CA PHE A 186 4.83 14.49 -14.51
C PHE A 186 5.21 14.47 -13.04
N ALA A 187 6.15 13.60 -12.61
CA ALA A 187 6.46 13.36 -11.21
C ALA A 187 7.96 13.12 -10.97
N PRO A 188 8.82 14.15 -11.13
CA PRO A 188 10.28 14.00 -11.05
C PRO A 188 10.77 13.49 -9.68
N ASN A 189 10.01 13.72 -8.62
CA ASN A 189 10.34 13.29 -7.26
C ASN A 189 9.90 11.85 -6.96
N LEU A 190 9.06 11.24 -7.80
CA LEU A 190 8.64 9.85 -7.62
C LEU A 190 9.83 8.91 -7.74
N SER A 191 10.04 8.03 -6.79
CA SER A 191 11.08 7.00 -6.81
C SER A 191 10.49 5.60 -6.91
N PRO A 192 10.95 4.74 -7.82
CA PRO A 192 10.63 3.32 -7.76
C PRO A 192 11.33 2.73 -6.53
N ALA A 193 10.53 2.35 -5.51
CA ALA A 193 11.05 1.81 -4.27
C ALA A 193 11.39 0.32 -4.37
N GLY A 194 10.74 -0.39 -5.30
CA GLY A 194 11.06 -1.78 -5.58
C GLY A 194 9.88 -2.60 -6.07
N ILE A 195 10.15 -3.88 -6.24
CA ILE A 195 9.22 -4.89 -6.71
C ILE A 195 9.05 -5.93 -5.60
N VAL A 196 7.83 -6.14 -5.13
CA VAL A 196 7.47 -7.21 -4.20
C VAL A 196 7.04 -8.43 -5.01
N ALA A 197 7.84 -9.51 -4.94
CA ALA A 197 7.41 -10.81 -5.44
C ALA A 197 6.42 -11.41 -4.45
N ASN A 198 5.16 -11.55 -4.87
CA ASN A 198 4.05 -12.02 -4.05
C ASN A 198 3.51 -13.36 -4.58
N ARG A 199 2.84 -14.14 -3.71
CA ARG A 199 2.27 -15.45 -4.03
C ARG A 199 3.30 -16.44 -4.58
N VAL A 200 4.49 -16.40 -4.01
CA VAL A 200 5.58 -17.30 -4.38
C VAL A 200 5.23 -18.72 -3.93
N ARG A 201 5.15 -19.65 -4.86
CA ARG A 201 4.88 -21.07 -4.57
C ARG A 201 6.19 -21.78 -4.28
N THR A 202 6.37 -22.15 -3.02
CA THR A 202 7.53 -22.95 -2.58
C THR A 202 7.50 -24.30 -3.29
N GLY A 203 8.64 -24.71 -3.91
CA GLY A 203 8.74 -25.96 -4.66
C GLY A 203 8.26 -25.89 -6.11
N SER A 204 7.78 -24.76 -6.61
CA SER A 204 7.47 -24.57 -8.03
C SER A 204 8.76 -24.25 -8.80
N ALA A 205 9.17 -25.14 -9.71
CA ALA A 205 10.33 -24.90 -10.59
C ALA A 205 10.15 -23.64 -11.45
N GLU A 206 8.92 -23.37 -11.92
CA GLU A 206 8.60 -22.18 -12.69
C GLU A 206 8.79 -20.90 -11.83
N HIS A 207 8.25 -20.87 -10.60
CA HIS A 207 8.44 -19.70 -9.73
C HIS A 207 9.90 -19.47 -9.37
N THR A 208 10.67 -20.54 -9.11
CA THR A 208 12.12 -20.46 -8.85
C THR A 208 12.84 -19.87 -10.04
N PHE A 209 12.57 -20.36 -11.25
CA PHE A 209 13.15 -19.85 -12.48
C PHE A 209 12.81 -18.36 -12.70
N ARG A 210 11.52 -17.98 -12.53
CA ARG A 210 11.08 -16.60 -12.72
C ARG A 210 11.62 -15.65 -11.68
N LEU A 211 11.79 -16.08 -10.44
CA LEU A 211 12.45 -15.26 -9.42
C LEU A 211 13.91 -14.98 -9.79
N ALA A 212 14.66 -16.00 -10.22
CA ALA A 212 16.04 -15.82 -10.68
C ALA A 212 16.12 -14.86 -11.89
N GLU A 213 15.16 -14.94 -12.82
CA GLU A 213 15.05 -14.00 -13.94
C GLU A 213 14.77 -12.58 -13.44
N MET A 214 13.84 -12.39 -12.48
CA MET A 214 13.56 -11.10 -11.87
C MET A 214 14.78 -10.54 -11.13
N GLU A 215 15.51 -11.35 -10.38
CA GLU A 215 16.77 -10.96 -9.72
C GLU A 215 17.80 -10.46 -10.73
N SER A 216 17.97 -11.21 -11.83
CA SER A 216 18.89 -10.81 -12.90
C SER A 216 18.50 -9.50 -13.59
N MET A 217 17.20 -9.27 -13.78
CA MET A 217 16.68 -8.07 -14.49
C MET A 217 16.60 -6.83 -13.62
N PHE A 218 16.22 -6.97 -12.37
CA PHE A 218 15.87 -5.85 -11.50
C PHE A 218 16.87 -5.62 -10.36
N GLY A 219 17.71 -6.62 -10.04
CA GLY A 219 18.72 -6.50 -9.00
C GLY A 219 18.13 -6.07 -7.66
N GLU A 220 18.69 -5.02 -7.07
CA GLU A 220 18.28 -4.48 -5.77
C GLU A 220 16.84 -3.94 -5.75
N LEU A 221 16.23 -3.69 -6.90
CA LEU A 221 14.82 -3.31 -6.97
C LEU A 221 13.89 -4.49 -6.67
N LEU A 222 14.33 -5.74 -6.76
CA LEU A 222 13.56 -6.88 -6.28
C LEU A 222 13.70 -6.95 -4.76
N LEU A 223 12.64 -6.53 -4.05
CA LEU A 223 12.65 -6.43 -2.59
C LEU A 223 12.66 -7.82 -1.94
N SER A 224 13.43 -7.95 -0.88
CA SER A 224 13.45 -9.11 0.02
C SER A 224 12.82 -8.71 1.36
N PRO A 225 12.08 -9.62 2.02
CA PRO A 225 11.76 -10.99 1.61
C PRO A 225 10.66 -11.06 0.55
N HIS A 226 10.62 -12.17 -0.19
CA HIS A 226 9.49 -12.49 -1.06
C HIS A 226 8.32 -13.02 -0.23
N ILE A 227 7.09 -12.75 -0.65
CA ILE A 227 5.87 -13.17 0.05
C ILE A 227 5.40 -14.52 -0.53
N PRO A 228 5.42 -15.62 0.25
CA PRO A 228 4.91 -16.91 -0.22
C PRO A 228 3.38 -16.89 -0.38
N GLU A 229 2.86 -17.82 -1.17
CA GLU A 229 1.43 -18.05 -1.26
C GLU A 229 0.91 -18.54 0.09
N GLN A 230 -0.08 -17.83 0.65
CA GLN A 230 -0.66 -18.10 1.96
C GLN A 230 -2.09 -18.63 1.80
N ALA A 231 -2.32 -19.85 2.25
CA ALA A 231 -3.63 -20.52 2.12
C ALA A 231 -4.75 -19.82 2.91
N ASN A 232 -4.42 -19.21 4.05
CA ASN A 232 -5.38 -18.54 4.93
C ASN A 232 -5.54 -17.03 4.67
N TRP A 233 -4.86 -16.48 3.66
CA TRP A 233 -4.86 -15.04 3.40
C TRP A 233 -6.25 -14.48 3.11
N GLN A 234 -7.02 -15.21 2.28
CA GLN A 234 -8.40 -14.81 1.95
C GLN A 234 -9.30 -14.83 3.18
N GLN A 235 -9.08 -15.78 4.10
CA GLN A 235 -9.84 -15.86 5.35
C GLN A 235 -9.54 -14.66 6.26
N ILE A 236 -8.27 -14.28 6.40
CA ILE A 236 -7.83 -13.13 7.21
C ILE A 236 -8.43 -11.84 6.65
N GLN A 237 -8.32 -11.63 5.34
CA GLN A 237 -8.88 -10.45 4.67
C GLN A 237 -10.40 -10.42 4.73
N GLY A 238 -11.06 -11.57 4.48
CA GLY A 238 -12.53 -11.68 4.57
C GLY A 238 -13.09 -11.45 5.97
N ALA A 239 -12.30 -11.76 7.00
CA ALA A 239 -12.63 -11.43 8.39
C ALA A 239 -12.35 -9.96 8.74
N ALA A 240 -11.82 -9.17 7.82
CA ALA A 240 -11.36 -7.79 8.03
C ALA A 240 -10.47 -7.71 9.29
N HIS A 241 -9.41 -8.52 9.34
CA HIS A 241 -8.51 -8.64 10.48
C HIS A 241 -7.06 -8.37 10.08
N SER A 242 -6.28 -7.77 10.98
CA SER A 242 -4.86 -7.57 10.76
C SER A 242 -4.09 -8.88 10.88
N ILE A 243 -3.07 -9.09 10.06
CA ILE A 243 -2.28 -10.33 10.10
C ILE A 243 -1.45 -10.45 11.38
N HIS A 244 -1.02 -9.34 11.97
CA HIS A 244 -0.26 -9.31 13.22
C HIS A 244 -1.07 -9.79 14.44
N HIS A 245 -2.40 -9.70 14.37
CA HIS A 245 -3.29 -10.14 15.43
C HIS A 245 -4.05 -11.44 15.06
N TRP A 246 -3.76 -12.04 13.90
CA TRP A 246 -4.33 -13.32 13.52
C TRP A 246 -3.61 -14.48 14.22
N PRO A 247 -4.34 -15.45 14.81
CA PRO A 247 -3.71 -16.54 15.53
C PRO A 247 -2.98 -17.52 14.60
N GLY A 248 -1.92 -18.14 15.13
CA GLY A 248 -1.18 -19.23 14.48
C GLY A 248 0.16 -18.83 13.89
N GLU A 249 1.06 -19.81 13.76
CA GLU A 249 2.44 -19.59 13.33
C GLU A 249 2.56 -19.12 11.88
N SER A 250 1.65 -19.54 10.99
CA SER A 250 1.62 -19.07 9.60
C SER A 250 1.38 -17.56 9.51
N ALA A 251 0.47 -17.03 10.34
CA ALA A 251 0.20 -15.61 10.39
C ALA A 251 1.38 -14.81 10.97
N LYS A 252 1.99 -15.32 12.05
CA LYS A 252 3.19 -14.71 12.63
C LYS A 252 4.35 -14.67 11.63
N SER A 253 4.58 -15.77 10.90
CA SER A 253 5.61 -15.81 9.86
C SER A 253 5.34 -14.80 8.75
N ALA A 254 4.08 -14.68 8.31
CA ALA A 254 3.71 -13.71 7.29
C ALA A 254 3.80 -12.26 7.81
N ALA A 255 3.44 -12.00 9.06
CA ALA A 255 3.61 -10.70 9.71
C ALA A 255 5.07 -10.26 9.70
N ALA A 256 6.00 -11.14 10.09
CA ALA A 256 7.44 -10.85 10.07
C ALA A 256 7.97 -10.51 8.67
N LEU A 257 7.41 -11.10 7.59
CA LEU A 257 7.77 -10.73 6.22
C LEU A 257 7.34 -9.29 5.90
N PHE A 258 6.16 -8.87 6.33
CA PHE A 258 5.70 -7.50 6.12
C PHE A 258 6.44 -6.49 6.99
N ASP A 259 6.86 -6.87 8.21
CA ASP A 259 7.75 -6.04 9.04
C ASP A 259 9.06 -5.74 8.32
N ALA A 260 9.68 -6.78 7.76
CA ALA A 260 10.93 -6.63 7.01
C ALA A 260 10.73 -5.78 5.73
N LEU A 261 9.65 -6.00 4.99
CA LEU A 261 9.34 -5.18 3.81
C LEU A 261 9.09 -3.72 4.18
N LEU A 262 8.33 -3.46 5.23
CA LEU A 262 8.07 -2.10 5.70
C LEU A 262 9.37 -1.40 6.12
N ALA A 263 10.24 -2.09 6.87
CA ALA A 263 11.54 -1.57 7.27
C ALA A 263 12.40 -1.19 6.05
N ASN A 264 12.45 -2.04 5.02
CA ASN A 264 13.17 -1.76 3.78
C ASN A 264 12.58 -0.56 3.01
N LEU A 265 11.25 -0.39 3.03
CA LEU A 265 10.58 0.73 2.38
C LEU A 265 10.83 2.07 3.09
N LEU A 266 10.84 2.06 4.43
CA LEU A 266 11.03 3.28 5.22
C LEU A 266 12.51 3.67 5.35
N ASN A 267 13.42 2.69 5.41
CA ASN A 267 14.85 2.88 5.63
C ASN A 267 15.69 2.21 4.54
N PRO A 268 15.73 2.70 3.31
CA PRO A 268 16.51 2.09 2.22
C PRO A 268 18.03 2.05 2.51
N ASP A 269 18.53 2.91 3.43
CA ASP A 269 19.95 2.98 3.80
C ASP A 269 20.36 2.01 4.94
N GLY A 270 19.48 1.07 5.30
CA GLY A 270 19.80 -0.01 6.24
C GLY A 270 20.04 0.40 7.68
N ARG A 271 19.69 1.62 8.10
CA ARG A 271 19.75 2.04 9.50
C ARG A 271 18.52 1.52 10.26
N PRO A 272 18.69 0.75 11.36
CA PRO A 272 17.56 0.23 12.11
C PRO A 272 16.69 1.38 12.63
N ALA A 273 15.37 1.26 12.49
CA ALA A 273 14.38 2.26 12.88
C ALA A 273 14.51 2.71 14.36
N ALA A 274 14.99 1.83 15.23
CA ALA A 274 15.27 2.11 16.64
C ALA A 274 16.32 3.22 16.87
N ALA A 275 17.21 3.51 15.91
CA ALA A 275 18.19 4.58 16.02
C ALA A 275 17.60 5.97 15.73
N GLN A 276 16.54 6.04 14.92
CA GLN A 276 15.90 7.33 14.57
C GLN A 276 14.99 7.87 15.68
N VAL A 277 14.40 7.00 16.51
CA VAL A 277 13.57 7.41 17.66
C VAL A 277 14.43 8.06 18.74
N ARG A 278 15.67 7.60 18.97
CA ARG A 278 16.58 8.22 19.96
C ARG A 278 17.07 9.61 19.57
N ASP A 279 17.28 9.87 18.28
CA ASP A 279 17.73 11.19 17.82
C ASP A 279 16.62 12.26 17.84
N ARG A 280 15.35 11.87 17.88
CA ARG A 280 14.22 12.80 18.01
C ARG A 280 13.90 13.22 19.45
N ILE A 281 14.34 12.44 20.46
CA ILE A 281 14.12 12.74 21.89
C ILE A 281 15.18 13.72 22.43
N HIS A 282 16.27 13.92 21.70
CA HIS A 282 17.39 14.81 22.10
C HIS A 282 17.52 16.07 21.25
N ARG A 283 16.51 16.42 20.48
CA ARG A 283 16.35 17.75 19.85
C ARG A 283 15.06 18.38 20.35
#